data_157fad6071686c65d4c3acce2b5ed4dc
#
_entry.id   157fad6071686c65d4c3acce2b5ed4dc
#
_cell.length_a   1.000
_cell.length_b   1.000
_cell.length_c   1.000
_cell.angle_alpha   90.00
_cell.angle_beta   90.00
_cell.angle_gamma   90.00
#
_symmetry.space_group_name_H-M   'P 1'
#
loop_
_entity.id
_entity.type
_entity.pdbx_description
1 polymer ?
#
loop_
_entity_poly.entity_id
_entity_poly.type
_entity_poly.pdbx_seq_one_letter_code
_entity_poly.pdbx_strand_id
1 'polypeptide(L)'
;MRYFFHFWRHKPLIFLALLVVLGCAQKDRNRTSRKEALMEKEIDTTSLLLKYNDNLFSIPSPYQAAYVIRKHQVHFNQRLLNDPAFYTRYTTNFKKALNIGIYGTDLGYLSIFSGEKRSLEYFSVIRKLSEDLRLHNALSSTDITNLKHSLTRQDSMIHYLTQAYRKFDAYLIKNERKKIGALILAGGWVESTYILSRTVLQTQK
;
A
#
# COMPACT_ATOMS: atom_id res chain seq x y z
N MET A 1 -67.90 -8.14 -22.69
CA MET A 1 -67.25 -6.88 -22.28
C MET A 1 -66.79 -6.92 -20.81
N ARG A 2 -65.88 -7.88 -20.43
CA ARG A 2 -65.50 -8.07 -18.98
C ARG A 2 -64.05 -8.52 -18.73
N TYR A 3 -63.12 -8.36 -19.69
CA TYR A 3 -61.73 -8.78 -19.54
C TYR A 3 -60.67 -7.70 -19.71
N PHE A 4 -61.05 -6.41 -19.67
CA PHE A 4 -60.10 -5.31 -19.96
C PHE A 4 -59.55 -4.57 -18.69
N PHE A 5 -59.94 -4.97 -17.46
CA PHE A 5 -59.63 -4.23 -16.24
C PHE A 5 -58.54 -4.83 -15.38
N HIS A 6 -57.98 -6.03 -15.72
CA HIS A 6 -57.03 -6.71 -14.81
C HIS A 6 -55.53 -6.49 -15.14
N PHE A 7 -55.21 -5.85 -16.27
CA PHE A 7 -53.82 -5.69 -16.75
C PHE A 7 -53.08 -4.50 -16.18
N TRP A 8 -53.78 -3.58 -15.50
CA TRP A 8 -53.17 -2.29 -15.09
C TRP A 8 -52.82 -2.21 -13.61
N ARG A 9 -53.11 -3.23 -12.82
CA ARG A 9 -52.94 -3.22 -11.35
C ARG A 9 -51.52 -3.51 -10.86
N HIS A 10 -50.63 -4.03 -11.69
CA HIS A 10 -49.25 -4.39 -11.32
C HIS A 10 -48.14 -3.48 -11.86
N LYS A 11 -48.44 -2.51 -12.69
CA LYS A 11 -47.47 -1.56 -13.26
C LYS A 11 -46.78 -0.63 -12.24
N PRO A 12 -47.43 -0.12 -11.19
CA PRO A 12 -46.76 0.74 -10.23
C PRO A 12 -45.76 -0.01 -9.34
N LEU A 13 -45.97 -1.30 -9.09
CA LEU A 13 -45.05 -2.12 -8.28
C LEU A 13 -43.74 -2.45 -9.01
N ILE A 14 -43.78 -2.66 -10.34
CA ILE A 14 -42.59 -2.91 -11.16
C ILE A 14 -41.76 -1.62 -11.28
N PHE A 15 -42.40 -0.46 -11.38
CA PHE A 15 -41.70 0.82 -11.45
C PHE A 15 -41.03 1.18 -10.10
N LEU A 16 -41.65 0.83 -8.98
CA LEU A 16 -41.07 1.02 -7.63
C LEU A 16 -39.86 0.10 -7.39
N ALA A 17 -39.91 -1.16 -7.86
CA ALA A 17 -38.78 -2.08 -7.77
C ALA A 17 -37.58 -1.64 -8.63
N LEU A 18 -37.82 -1.03 -9.81
CA LEU A 18 -36.75 -0.52 -10.68
C LEU A 18 -36.01 0.68 -10.06
N LEU A 19 -36.72 1.55 -9.34
CA LEU A 19 -36.14 2.70 -8.63
C LEU A 19 -35.25 2.30 -7.46
N VAL A 20 -35.56 1.20 -6.76
CA VAL A 20 -34.74 0.68 -5.64
C VAL A 20 -33.42 0.11 -6.14
N VAL A 21 -33.41 -0.58 -7.29
CA VAL A 21 -32.16 -1.16 -7.88
C VAL A 21 -31.23 -0.05 -8.34
N LEU A 22 -31.75 1.06 -8.92
CA LEU A 22 -30.95 2.21 -9.32
C LEU A 22 -30.34 2.97 -8.14
N GLY A 23 -31.05 3.03 -7.00
CA GLY A 23 -30.56 3.67 -5.77
C GLY A 23 -29.39 2.94 -5.12
N CYS A 24 -29.36 1.60 -5.15
CA CYS A 24 -28.25 0.82 -4.62
C CYS A 24 -26.97 0.96 -5.47
N ALA A 25 -27.08 0.97 -6.81
CA ALA A 25 -25.93 1.15 -7.69
C ALA A 25 -25.27 2.53 -7.55
N GLN A 26 -26.05 3.55 -7.22
CA GLN A 26 -25.53 4.91 -7.02
C GLN A 26 -24.84 5.10 -5.67
N LYS A 27 -25.27 4.37 -4.62
CA LYS A 27 -24.67 4.40 -3.30
C LYS A 27 -23.26 3.80 -3.29
N ASP A 28 -23.04 2.71 -4.02
CA ASP A 28 -21.71 2.08 -4.11
C ASP A 28 -20.74 2.93 -4.95
N ARG A 29 -21.21 3.54 -6.04
CA ARG A 29 -20.39 4.43 -6.87
C ARG A 29 -19.92 5.67 -6.11
N ASN A 30 -20.81 6.28 -5.30
CA ASN A 30 -20.45 7.42 -4.45
C ASN A 30 -19.49 7.05 -3.32
N ARG A 31 -19.57 5.82 -2.79
CA ARG A 31 -18.67 5.33 -1.74
C ARG A 31 -17.27 5.09 -2.28
N THR A 32 -17.14 4.57 -3.48
CA THR A 32 -15.86 4.36 -4.18
C THR A 32 -15.22 5.69 -4.55
N SER A 33 -15.96 6.60 -5.17
CA SER A 33 -15.49 7.94 -5.52
C SER A 33 -15.07 8.77 -4.29
N ARG A 34 -15.79 8.66 -3.17
CA ARG A 34 -15.42 9.34 -1.91
C ARG A 34 -14.16 8.73 -1.29
N LYS A 35 -13.96 7.42 -1.38
CA LYS A 35 -12.73 6.75 -0.94
C LYS A 35 -11.54 7.16 -1.79
N GLU A 36 -11.72 7.24 -3.10
CA GLU A 36 -10.69 7.70 -4.03
C GLU A 36 -10.30 9.16 -3.79
N ALA A 37 -11.26 10.05 -3.56
CA ALA A 37 -11.01 11.46 -3.22
C ALA A 37 -10.33 11.63 -1.87
N LEU A 38 -10.65 10.79 -0.87
CA LEU A 38 -9.96 10.79 0.43
C LEU A 38 -8.53 10.27 0.30
N MET A 39 -8.30 9.22 -0.52
CA MET A 39 -6.96 8.74 -0.84
C MET A 39 -6.14 9.78 -1.60
N GLU A 40 -6.74 10.45 -2.59
CA GLU A 40 -6.08 11.51 -3.35
C GLU A 40 -5.68 12.70 -2.45
N LYS A 41 -6.52 13.08 -1.50
CA LYS A 41 -6.22 14.12 -0.50
C LYS A 41 -5.15 13.68 0.51
N GLU A 42 -5.13 12.39 0.89
CA GLU A 42 -4.11 11.83 1.79
C GLU A 42 -2.76 11.64 1.08
N ILE A 43 -2.76 11.37 -0.22
CA ILE A 43 -1.56 11.28 -1.07
C ILE A 43 -0.84 12.64 -1.15
N ASP A 44 -1.58 13.73 -1.26
CA ASP A 44 -1.00 15.08 -1.40
C ASP A 44 -0.32 15.55 -0.10
N THR A 45 -0.74 15.03 1.05
CA THR A 45 -0.15 15.33 2.37
C THR A 45 0.94 14.35 2.81
N THR A 46 1.11 13.21 2.12
CA THR A 46 2.04 12.12 2.51
C THR A 46 3.29 12.03 1.63
N SER A 47 3.56 13.00 0.77
CA SER A 47 4.88 13.10 0.16
C SER A 47 5.90 13.24 1.30
N LEU A 48 6.76 12.22 1.49
CA LEU A 48 7.92 12.31 2.37
C LEU A 48 8.84 13.37 1.77
N LEU A 49 8.69 14.60 2.27
CA LEU A 49 9.61 15.68 1.98
C LEU A 49 10.89 15.40 2.76
N LEU A 50 11.90 14.90 2.09
CA LEU A 50 13.24 14.80 2.65
C LEU A 50 13.94 16.13 2.50
N LYS A 51 14.32 16.75 3.61
CA LYS A 51 15.19 17.91 3.63
C LYS A 51 16.64 17.44 3.74
N TYR A 52 17.40 17.60 2.66
CA TYR A 52 18.84 17.34 2.66
C TYR A 52 19.57 18.58 2.14
N ASN A 53 20.49 19.13 2.93
CA ASN A 53 21.23 20.38 2.61
C ASN A 53 20.29 21.52 2.15
N ASP A 54 19.20 21.74 2.90
CA ASP A 54 18.14 22.72 2.62
C ASP A 54 17.33 22.52 1.32
N ASN A 55 17.62 21.48 0.55
CA ASN A 55 16.80 21.08 -0.60
C ASN A 55 15.72 20.09 -0.16
N LEU A 56 14.48 20.33 -0.65
CA LEU A 56 13.34 19.47 -0.44
C LEU A 56 13.25 18.46 -1.58
N PHE A 57 13.33 17.18 -1.25
CA PHE A 57 13.11 16.08 -2.20
C PHE A 57 11.77 15.43 -1.90
N SER A 58 10.90 15.32 -2.89
CA SER A 58 9.69 14.53 -2.81
C SER A 58 10.01 13.11 -3.25
N ILE A 59 9.88 12.16 -2.33
CA ILE A 59 10.01 10.73 -2.66
C ILE A 59 8.61 10.15 -2.77
N PRO A 60 8.28 9.45 -3.88
CA PRO A 60 7.01 8.74 -3.99
C PRO A 60 6.82 7.81 -2.80
N SER A 61 5.76 8.03 -2.03
CA SER A 61 5.44 7.13 -0.93
C SER A 61 4.95 5.78 -1.49
N PRO A 62 5.01 4.69 -0.72
CA PRO A 62 4.39 3.41 -1.10
C PRO A 62 2.91 3.56 -1.48
N TYR A 63 2.22 4.57 -0.95
CA TYR A 63 0.86 4.93 -1.32
C TYR A 63 0.73 5.43 -2.75
N GLN A 64 1.63 6.32 -3.18
CA GLN A 64 1.59 6.85 -4.54
C GLN A 64 1.82 5.74 -5.55
N ALA A 65 2.76 4.83 -5.28
CA ALA A 65 3.00 3.65 -6.10
C ALA A 65 1.75 2.75 -6.14
N ALA A 66 1.16 2.45 -4.98
CA ALA A 66 -0.06 1.65 -4.88
C ALA A 66 -1.24 2.28 -5.63
N TYR A 67 -1.42 3.60 -5.52
CA TYR A 67 -2.46 4.34 -6.22
C TYR A 67 -2.31 4.21 -7.76
N VAL A 68 -1.11 4.43 -8.28
CA VAL A 68 -0.84 4.32 -9.73
C VAL A 68 -1.13 2.90 -10.24
N ILE A 69 -0.69 1.88 -9.51
CA ILE A 69 -0.91 0.46 -9.85
C ILE A 69 -2.42 0.15 -9.89
N ARG A 70 -3.18 0.62 -8.91
CA ARG A 70 -4.66 0.41 -8.87
C ARG A 70 -5.38 1.17 -9.97
N LYS A 71 -5.03 2.44 -10.21
CA LYS A 71 -5.65 3.29 -11.23
C LYS A 71 -5.51 2.69 -12.63
N HIS A 72 -4.39 2.06 -12.92
CA HIS A 72 -4.11 1.45 -14.22
C HIS A 72 -4.48 -0.04 -14.32
N GLN A 73 -5.18 -0.60 -13.32
CA GLN A 73 -5.67 -2.00 -13.32
C GLN A 73 -4.59 -3.03 -13.66
N VAL A 74 -3.39 -2.82 -13.14
CA VAL A 74 -2.25 -3.68 -13.42
C VAL A 74 -2.42 -5.06 -12.82
N HIS A 75 -2.01 -6.09 -13.54
CA HIS A 75 -2.02 -7.47 -13.04
C HIS A 75 -0.82 -7.75 -12.13
N PHE A 76 -1.05 -8.58 -11.11
CA PHE A 76 0.02 -9.03 -10.22
C PHE A 76 1.13 -9.77 -10.97
N ASN A 77 2.37 -9.35 -10.78
CA ASN A 77 3.53 -10.01 -11.33
C ASN A 77 4.56 -10.34 -10.25
N GLN A 78 4.57 -11.60 -9.84
CA GLN A 78 5.49 -12.10 -8.82
C GLN A 78 6.97 -11.94 -9.16
N ARG A 79 7.33 -11.94 -10.46
CA ARG A 79 8.72 -11.84 -10.92
C ARG A 79 9.34 -10.47 -10.64
N LEU A 80 8.55 -9.49 -10.24
CA LEU A 80 9.02 -8.16 -9.84
C LEU A 80 9.55 -8.14 -8.41
N LEU A 81 9.20 -9.14 -7.59
CA LEU A 81 9.51 -9.16 -6.16
C LEU A 81 10.83 -9.84 -5.87
N ASN A 82 11.54 -9.35 -4.87
CA ASN A 82 12.74 -9.97 -4.36
C ASN A 82 12.42 -11.23 -3.55
N ASP A 83 13.23 -12.27 -3.68
CA ASP A 83 13.02 -13.52 -2.94
C ASP A 83 13.36 -13.32 -1.45
N PRO A 84 12.41 -13.57 -0.52
CA PRO A 84 12.64 -13.50 0.91
C PRO A 84 13.81 -14.36 1.40
N ALA A 85 14.13 -15.46 0.73
CA ALA A 85 15.24 -16.34 1.11
C ALA A 85 16.63 -15.65 1.01
N PHE A 86 16.72 -14.58 0.24
CA PHE A 86 18.00 -13.88 0.04
C PHE A 86 18.42 -12.99 1.23
N TYR A 87 17.56 -12.81 2.24
CA TYR A 87 17.88 -11.94 3.38
C TYR A 87 19.19 -12.32 4.08
N THR A 88 19.58 -13.60 4.08
CA THR A 88 20.82 -14.09 4.68
C THR A 88 22.10 -13.58 3.99
N ARG A 89 21.97 -13.07 2.75
CA ARG A 89 23.10 -12.51 1.98
C ARG A 89 23.48 -11.09 2.41
N TYR A 90 22.64 -10.44 3.21
CA TYR A 90 22.85 -9.05 3.64
C TYR A 90 23.62 -9.00 4.95
N THR A 91 24.95 -9.03 4.86
CA THR A 91 25.85 -9.15 6.01
C THR A 91 26.24 -7.79 6.62
N THR A 92 26.20 -6.70 5.86
CA THR A 92 26.58 -5.36 6.33
C THR A 92 25.35 -4.53 6.71
N ASN A 93 25.52 -3.57 7.65
CA ASN A 93 24.46 -2.64 8.03
C ASN A 93 23.94 -1.85 6.82
N PHE A 94 24.82 -1.49 5.88
CA PHE A 94 24.47 -0.83 4.62
C PHE A 94 23.49 -1.69 3.81
N LYS A 95 23.83 -2.95 3.52
CA LYS A 95 22.97 -3.87 2.76
C LYS A 95 21.66 -4.14 3.50
N LYS A 96 21.71 -4.34 4.81
CA LYS A 96 20.51 -4.59 5.63
C LYS A 96 19.54 -3.39 5.57
N ALA A 97 20.06 -2.18 5.73
CA ALA A 97 19.23 -0.97 5.69
C ALA A 97 18.56 -0.76 4.31
N LEU A 98 19.33 -0.87 3.21
CA LEU A 98 18.76 -0.79 1.86
C LEU A 98 17.64 -1.83 1.67
N ASN A 99 17.88 -3.06 2.10
CA ASN A 99 16.94 -4.14 1.88
C ASN A 99 15.70 -4.08 2.78
N ILE A 100 15.73 -3.42 3.93
CA ILE A 100 14.50 -3.08 4.67
C ILE A 100 13.58 -2.23 3.78
N GLY A 101 14.12 -1.24 3.08
CA GLY A 101 13.35 -0.41 2.15
C GLY A 101 12.79 -1.21 0.96
N ILE A 102 13.63 -2.03 0.35
CA ILE A 102 13.28 -2.90 -0.78
C ILE A 102 12.15 -3.85 -0.39
N TYR A 103 12.33 -4.68 0.64
CA TYR A 103 11.30 -5.61 1.11
C TYR A 103 10.04 -4.91 1.64
N GLY A 104 10.18 -3.69 2.18
CA GLY A 104 9.03 -2.86 2.58
C GLY A 104 8.18 -2.45 1.38
N THR A 105 8.81 -2.14 0.26
CA THR A 105 8.12 -1.83 -1.02
C THR A 105 7.47 -3.08 -1.61
N ASP A 106 8.18 -4.21 -1.61
CA ASP A 106 7.64 -5.51 -2.03
C ASP A 106 6.39 -5.89 -1.22
N LEU A 107 6.44 -5.70 0.11
CA LEU A 107 5.31 -5.93 1.00
C LEU A 107 4.13 -5.00 0.66
N GLY A 108 4.41 -3.72 0.36
CA GLY A 108 3.42 -2.76 -0.12
C GLY A 108 2.76 -3.21 -1.42
N TYR A 109 3.56 -3.67 -2.40
CA TYR A 109 3.06 -4.21 -3.66
C TYR A 109 2.19 -5.45 -3.45
N LEU A 110 2.64 -6.43 -2.64
CA LEU A 110 1.85 -7.62 -2.31
C LEU A 110 0.51 -7.28 -1.68
N SER A 111 0.46 -6.25 -0.81
CA SER A 111 -0.76 -5.85 -0.13
C SER A 111 -1.85 -5.36 -1.09
N ILE A 112 -1.46 -4.79 -2.25
CA ILE A 112 -2.40 -4.34 -3.29
C ILE A 112 -3.17 -5.52 -3.89
N PHE A 113 -2.56 -6.70 -3.93
CA PHE A 113 -3.11 -7.90 -4.58
C PHE A 113 -3.54 -8.99 -3.58
N SER A 114 -3.66 -8.65 -2.29
CA SER A 114 -4.18 -9.53 -1.22
C SER A 114 -3.41 -10.85 -1.02
N GLY A 115 -2.08 -10.81 -1.15
CA GLY A 115 -1.20 -11.98 -0.99
C GLY A 115 -0.84 -12.31 0.47
N GLU A 116 -1.78 -12.76 1.31
CA GLU A 116 -1.60 -12.93 2.77
C GLU A 116 -0.37 -13.74 3.18
N LYS A 117 -0.28 -15.00 2.74
CA LYS A 117 0.80 -15.92 3.14
C LYS A 117 2.17 -15.37 2.79
N ARG A 118 2.30 -14.79 1.60
CA ARG A 118 3.54 -14.15 1.15
C ARG A 118 3.87 -12.89 1.92
N SER A 119 2.88 -12.07 2.20
CA SER A 119 3.06 -10.85 3.00
C SER A 119 3.69 -11.14 4.36
N LEU A 120 3.36 -12.27 4.99
CA LEU A 120 3.99 -12.73 6.24
C LEU A 120 5.48 -13.05 6.08
N GLU A 121 5.88 -13.63 4.95
CA GLU A 121 7.29 -13.93 4.66
C GLU A 121 8.12 -12.64 4.55
N TYR A 122 7.63 -11.67 3.76
CA TYR A 122 8.29 -10.36 3.61
C TYR A 122 8.32 -9.57 4.92
N PHE A 123 7.21 -9.56 5.67
CA PHE A 123 7.16 -8.94 6.97
C PHE A 123 8.18 -9.57 7.95
N SER A 124 8.34 -10.90 7.93
CA SER A 124 9.31 -11.60 8.75
C SER A 124 10.75 -11.21 8.40
N VAL A 125 11.07 -11.06 7.11
CA VAL A 125 12.39 -10.59 6.65
C VAL A 125 12.67 -9.17 7.11
N ILE A 126 11.72 -8.24 6.93
CA ILE A 126 11.86 -6.86 7.39
C ILE A 126 12.15 -6.83 8.89
N ARG A 127 11.41 -7.62 9.68
CA ARG A 127 11.60 -7.71 11.13
C ARG A 127 13.00 -8.20 11.47
N LYS A 128 13.48 -9.30 10.87
CA LYS A 128 14.81 -9.84 11.10
C LYS A 128 15.92 -8.83 10.80
N LEU A 129 15.84 -8.18 9.62
CA LEU A 129 16.80 -7.15 9.25
C LEU A 129 16.76 -5.94 10.21
N SER A 130 15.58 -5.58 10.70
CA SER A 130 15.41 -4.51 11.69
C SER A 130 15.99 -4.89 13.06
N GLU A 131 15.80 -6.13 13.51
CA GLU A 131 16.41 -6.68 14.73
C GLU A 131 17.94 -6.65 14.63
N ASP A 132 18.50 -7.08 13.52
CA ASP A 132 19.94 -7.05 13.26
C ASP A 132 20.53 -5.64 13.29
N LEU A 133 19.78 -4.65 12.85
CA LEU A 133 20.16 -3.23 12.90
C LEU A 133 19.83 -2.58 14.26
N ARG A 134 19.33 -3.33 15.23
CA ARG A 134 18.87 -2.84 16.54
C ARG A 134 17.80 -1.73 16.41
N LEU A 135 16.84 -1.95 15.50
CA LEU A 135 15.70 -1.06 15.28
C LEU A 135 14.41 -1.58 15.91
N HIS A 136 14.48 -2.64 16.71
CA HIS A 136 13.33 -3.30 17.33
C HIS A 136 12.49 -2.36 18.21
N ASN A 137 13.10 -1.31 18.77
CA ASN A 137 12.40 -0.31 19.58
C ASN A 137 11.73 0.81 18.77
N ALA A 138 11.88 0.81 17.43
CA ALA A 138 11.24 1.82 16.57
C ALA A 138 9.73 1.62 16.47
N LEU A 139 9.25 0.40 16.60
CA LEU A 139 7.83 0.04 16.59
C LEU A 139 7.42 -0.57 17.92
N SER A 140 6.28 -0.18 18.45
CA SER A 140 5.68 -0.82 19.61
C SER A 140 5.12 -2.20 19.27
N SER A 141 4.84 -3.01 20.28
CA SER A 141 4.15 -4.30 20.10
C SER A 141 2.78 -4.12 19.43
N THR A 142 2.08 -3.05 19.74
CA THR A 142 0.80 -2.68 19.12
C THR A 142 0.96 -2.39 17.63
N ASP A 143 2.02 -1.67 17.23
CA ASP A 143 2.29 -1.39 15.82
C ASP A 143 2.55 -2.67 15.03
N ILE A 144 3.36 -3.56 15.59
CA ILE A 144 3.66 -4.88 15.00
C ILE A 144 2.39 -5.72 14.86
N THR A 145 1.53 -5.71 15.89
CA THR A 145 0.26 -6.42 15.88
C THR A 145 -0.68 -5.85 14.81
N ASN A 146 -0.81 -4.53 14.72
CA ASN A 146 -1.64 -3.86 13.72
C ASN A 146 -1.16 -4.14 12.29
N LEU A 147 0.15 -4.06 12.05
CA LEU A 147 0.76 -4.44 10.77
C LEU A 147 0.41 -5.90 10.42
N LYS A 148 0.58 -6.81 11.36
CA LYS A 148 0.30 -8.24 11.16
C LYS A 148 -1.16 -8.51 10.83
N HIS A 149 -2.10 -7.88 11.54
CA HIS A 149 -3.54 -7.99 11.26
C HIS A 149 -3.97 -7.31 9.96
N SER A 150 -3.20 -6.36 9.47
CA SER A 150 -3.48 -5.66 8.23
C SER A 150 -3.00 -6.38 6.97
N LEU A 151 -2.16 -7.43 7.10
CA LEU A 151 -1.57 -8.16 5.96
C LEU A 151 -2.60 -8.70 4.96
N THR A 152 -3.83 -8.95 5.42
CA THR A 152 -4.96 -9.43 4.62
C THR A 152 -5.88 -8.34 4.10
N ARG A 153 -5.69 -7.10 4.57
CA ARG A 153 -6.60 -5.99 4.27
C ARG A 153 -5.84 -4.83 3.62
N GLN A 154 -5.99 -4.73 2.33
CA GLN A 154 -5.30 -3.81 1.44
C GLN A 154 -5.27 -2.35 1.95
N ASP A 155 -6.44 -1.78 2.28
CA ASP A 155 -6.54 -0.38 2.71
C ASP A 155 -5.86 -0.14 4.06
N SER A 156 -5.96 -1.11 4.98
CA SER A 156 -5.33 -1.05 6.30
C SER A 156 -3.82 -1.25 6.23
N MET A 157 -3.35 -2.14 5.36
CA MET A 157 -1.93 -2.46 5.23
C MET A 157 -1.11 -1.25 4.80
N ILE A 158 -1.56 -0.55 3.78
CA ILE A 158 -0.89 0.65 3.29
C ILE A 158 -0.83 1.71 4.40
N HIS A 159 -1.94 1.93 5.12
CA HIS A 159 -1.98 2.87 6.23
C HIS A 159 -0.97 2.54 7.34
N TYR A 160 -0.96 1.30 7.84
CA TYR A 160 -0.05 0.90 8.92
C TYR A 160 1.42 0.84 8.46
N LEU A 161 1.67 0.47 7.21
CA LEU A 161 3.02 0.49 6.64
C LEU A 161 3.59 1.91 6.60
N THR A 162 2.77 2.89 6.19
CA THR A 162 3.18 4.30 6.21
C THR A 162 3.44 4.81 7.62
N GLN A 163 2.58 4.45 8.58
CA GLN A 163 2.83 4.80 9.98
C GLN A 163 4.13 4.18 10.51
N ALA A 164 4.41 2.93 10.15
CA ALA A 164 5.65 2.27 10.52
C ALA A 164 6.88 3.03 9.96
N TYR A 165 6.86 3.42 8.69
CA TYR A 165 7.93 4.25 8.11
C TYR A 165 8.15 5.56 8.87
N ARG A 166 7.09 6.29 9.22
CA ARG A 166 7.18 7.53 10.00
C ARG A 166 7.79 7.30 11.40
N LYS A 167 7.41 6.21 12.06
CA LYS A 167 7.95 5.84 13.38
C LYS A 167 9.41 5.44 13.30
N PHE A 168 9.81 4.68 12.27
CA PHE A 168 11.20 4.38 12.00
C PHE A 168 12.02 5.64 11.79
N ASP A 169 11.54 6.56 10.97
CA ASP A 169 12.23 7.83 10.69
C ASP A 169 12.43 8.65 11.98
N ALA A 170 11.34 8.85 12.73
CA ALA A 170 11.40 9.58 14.02
C ALA A 170 12.38 8.91 15.01
N TYR A 171 12.38 7.57 15.10
CA TYR A 171 13.30 6.82 15.95
C TYR A 171 14.76 7.01 15.52
N LEU A 172 15.03 6.93 14.21
CA LEU A 172 16.36 7.08 13.64
C LEU A 172 16.90 8.50 13.80
N ILE A 173 16.06 9.52 13.64
CA ILE A 173 16.41 10.92 13.92
C ILE A 173 16.78 11.11 15.39
N LYS A 174 15.92 10.62 16.31
CA LYS A 174 16.12 10.73 17.75
C LYS A 174 17.40 10.04 18.24
N ASN A 175 17.81 8.96 17.57
CA ASN A 175 19.00 8.18 17.94
C ASN A 175 20.23 8.50 17.08
N GLU A 176 20.23 9.65 16.38
CA GLU A 176 21.32 10.12 15.52
C GLU A 176 21.73 9.14 14.40
N ARG A 177 20.80 8.28 13.97
CA ARG A 177 21.03 7.23 12.96
C ARG A 177 20.46 7.60 11.59
N LYS A 178 20.45 8.88 11.24
CA LYS A 178 19.89 9.41 9.98
C LYS A 178 20.41 8.71 8.72
N LYS A 179 21.69 8.26 8.72
CA LYS A 179 22.27 7.51 7.59
C LYS A 179 21.53 6.18 7.33
N ILE A 180 21.09 5.49 8.36
CA ILE A 180 20.29 4.25 8.22
C ILE A 180 18.93 4.58 7.62
N GLY A 181 18.26 5.64 8.09
CA GLY A 181 16.99 6.10 7.51
C GLY A 181 17.11 6.45 6.03
N ALA A 182 18.15 7.20 5.66
CA ALA A 182 18.42 7.54 4.26
C ALA A 182 18.61 6.29 3.38
N LEU A 183 19.30 5.26 3.88
CA LEU A 183 19.50 4.01 3.16
C LEU A 183 18.17 3.22 3.00
N ILE A 184 17.35 3.15 4.04
CA ILE A 184 16.01 2.53 3.97
C ILE A 184 15.16 3.22 2.91
N LEU A 185 15.13 4.56 2.93
CA LEU A 185 14.40 5.35 1.94
C LEU A 185 14.94 5.14 0.51
N ALA A 186 16.26 5.15 0.35
CA ALA A 186 16.88 4.92 -0.96
C ALA A 186 16.53 3.54 -1.53
N GLY A 187 16.57 2.48 -0.70
CA GLY A 187 16.16 1.14 -1.09
C GLY A 187 14.69 1.09 -1.53
N GLY A 188 13.81 1.67 -0.75
CA GLY A 188 12.38 1.75 -1.07
C GLY A 188 12.09 2.55 -2.34
N TRP A 189 12.82 3.65 -2.56
CA TRP A 189 12.68 4.46 -3.77
C TRP A 189 13.13 3.71 -5.03
N VAL A 190 14.28 3.06 -4.98
CA VAL A 190 14.81 2.27 -6.11
C VAL A 190 13.82 1.16 -6.47
N GLU A 191 13.33 0.41 -5.48
CA GLU A 191 12.38 -0.68 -5.69
C GLU A 191 11.04 -0.19 -6.22
N SER A 192 10.50 0.90 -5.66
CA SER A 192 9.26 1.51 -6.15
C SER A 192 9.39 1.93 -7.62
N THR A 193 10.52 2.55 -7.99
CA THR A 193 10.79 2.97 -9.37
C THR A 193 10.91 1.76 -10.30
N TYR A 194 11.58 0.70 -9.86
CA TYR A 194 11.69 -0.55 -10.60
C TYR A 194 10.31 -1.17 -10.86
N ILE A 195 9.52 -1.39 -9.81
CA ILE A 195 8.19 -1.98 -9.92
C ILE A 195 7.29 -1.14 -10.83
N LEU A 196 7.24 0.19 -10.63
CA LEU A 196 6.40 1.08 -11.44
C LEU A 196 6.83 1.08 -12.91
N SER A 197 8.13 1.19 -13.21
CA SER A 197 8.62 1.20 -14.59
C SER A 197 8.30 -0.11 -15.32
N ARG A 198 8.49 -1.26 -14.66
CA ARG A 198 8.17 -2.58 -15.22
C ARG A 198 6.67 -2.77 -15.41
N THR A 199 5.88 -2.22 -14.51
CA THR A 199 4.43 -2.25 -14.58
C THR A 199 3.91 -1.45 -15.77
N VAL A 200 4.39 -0.22 -15.97
CA VAL A 200 4.01 0.62 -17.14
C VAL A 200 4.37 -0.04 -18.46
N LEU A 201 5.55 -0.65 -18.55
CA LEU A 201 5.98 -1.38 -19.74
C LEU A 201 5.12 -2.61 -20.06
N GLN A 202 4.46 -3.20 -19.06
CA GLN A 202 3.53 -4.33 -19.26
C GLN A 202 2.15 -3.90 -19.75
N THR A 203 1.71 -2.67 -19.43
CA THR A 203 0.40 -2.14 -19.88
C THR A 203 0.43 -1.62 -21.30
N GLN A 204 1.60 -1.46 -21.92
CA GLN A 204 1.76 -0.98 -23.30
C GLN A 204 1.82 -2.11 -24.34
N LYS A 205 1.72 -3.36 -23.92
CA LYS A 205 1.63 -4.54 -24.78
C LYS A 205 0.23 -5.11 -24.84
#